data_f5a463a4d70c3ff9de9225c0b0a31f88
#
_entry.id   f5a463a4d70c3ff9de9225c0b0a31f88
#
_cell.length_a   1.000
_cell.length_b   1.000
_cell.length_c   1.000
_cell.angle_alpha   90.00
_cell.angle_beta   90.00
_cell.angle_gamma   90.00
#
_symmetry.space_group_name_H-M   'P 1'
#
loop_
_entity.id
_entity.type
_entity.pdbx_description
1 polymer ?
#
loop_
_entity_poly.entity_id
_entity_poly.type
_entity_poly.pdbx_seq_one_letter_code
_entity_poly.pdbx_strand_id
1 'polypeptide(L)'
;MRSDAVKEGMQQAPHRSLFNALGLTEEEMKKPLVGIVSSYNEIVPGHMNLDKIVEAVKLGVAMGGGTPIVFPAIAVCDGIAMGHVGMKYSLVTRDLIADSTECMAMAHQFDALVMVPNCDKNVPGLLMAAARINVPTIFVSGGPMLAGHVHGQKRSLSSMFEAVGSYAAGTMTEEDVKEFEAKVCPTCGSCSGMYTANSMNCLTEALGMGLPGNGTIPAVYSERIKLAKHAGMQVMELWKKNIRPRDIMTKEAFLNALTVDMALGCSTNSMLHLPAIAHEADVELNMEIANEMSARTPNLCHLAPAGPTYMEDLNEAGGVYAVMNELNKKNLLNTELITVTGKTVGENIAGCINRNPEVIRPIDNPYSEIGGIAVLKGNLAPDTGVVKRSAVVPEMMVHEGPARVFDCEEDAIAAIKGGKIVAGDVVVIRYEGPKGGPGMREMLNPTSAIAGMGLGSTVALITDGRFSGASRGASIGHVSPEAAVGGPIALVEEGDRILIDIPHNKLEVLVSDEVLAERKAKWQPREPRVTTGYLARYAKMVTSGNRGAILEK
;
A
#
# COMPACT_ATOMS: atom_id res chain seq x y z
N MET A 1 22.11 21.71 16.78
CA MET A 1 21.03 20.66 16.67
C MET A 1 19.69 21.36 16.64
N ARG A 2 18.69 20.78 16.01
CA ARG A 2 17.32 21.31 16.05
C ARG A 2 16.75 21.30 17.47
N SER A 3 17.05 20.23 18.22
CA SER A 3 16.67 20.06 19.62
C SER A 3 17.32 21.06 20.58
N ASP A 4 18.30 21.86 20.15
CA ASP A 4 18.88 22.91 20.98
C ASP A 4 17.82 23.96 21.38
N ALA A 5 16.80 24.14 20.53
CA ALA A 5 15.65 25.01 20.84
C ALA A 5 14.90 24.65 22.13
N VAL A 6 15.02 23.41 22.60
CA VAL A 6 14.40 22.92 23.83
C VAL A 6 15.42 22.47 24.90
N LYS A 7 16.72 22.50 24.60
CA LYS A 7 17.78 22.01 25.49
C LYS A 7 18.77 23.08 25.93
N GLU A 8 19.09 24.04 25.05
CA GLU A 8 20.22 24.95 25.26
C GLU A 8 19.79 26.30 25.85
N GLY A 9 20.65 26.85 26.70
CA GLY A 9 20.46 28.16 27.33
C GLY A 9 19.65 28.16 28.63
N MET A 10 19.75 29.25 29.41
CA MET A 10 19.10 29.37 30.71
C MET A 10 17.57 29.41 30.59
N GLN A 11 17.04 29.98 29.51
CA GLN A 11 15.59 30.08 29.30
C GLN A 11 14.93 28.72 29.07
N GLN A 12 15.68 27.70 28.65
CA GLN A 12 15.22 26.32 28.47
C GLN A 12 15.34 25.45 29.76
N ALA A 13 15.72 26.04 30.89
CA ALA A 13 15.74 25.32 32.17
C ALA A 13 14.39 24.64 32.53
N PRO A 14 13.21 25.27 32.28
CA PRO A 14 11.94 24.59 32.48
C PRO A 14 11.78 23.32 31.61
N HIS A 15 12.21 23.38 30.34
CA HIS A 15 12.16 22.21 29.44
C HIS A 15 13.09 21.09 29.93
N ARG A 16 14.33 21.43 30.34
CA ARG A 16 15.27 20.46 30.92
C ARG A 16 14.76 19.82 32.20
N SER A 17 13.97 20.54 33.01
CA SER A 17 13.30 19.96 34.19
C SER A 17 12.32 18.86 33.79
N LEU A 18 11.63 18.99 32.64
CA LEU A 18 10.77 17.93 32.11
C LEU A 18 11.58 16.76 31.55
N PHE A 19 12.69 17.02 30.86
CA PHE A 19 13.60 15.96 30.44
C PHE A 19 14.21 15.19 31.64
N ASN A 20 14.51 15.87 32.73
CA ASN A 20 14.93 15.22 33.99
C ASN A 20 13.80 14.34 34.56
N ALA A 21 12.53 14.74 34.45
CA ALA A 21 11.39 13.93 34.86
C ALA A 21 11.24 12.65 34.00
N LEU A 22 11.75 12.64 32.75
CA LEU A 22 11.83 11.45 31.90
C LEU A 22 13.02 10.56 32.26
N GLY A 23 13.90 10.97 33.19
CA GLY A 23 15.11 10.25 33.59
C GLY A 23 16.29 10.43 32.63
N LEU A 24 16.26 11.44 31.73
CA LEU A 24 17.41 11.72 30.86
C LEU A 24 18.56 12.29 31.65
N THR A 25 19.76 11.77 31.41
CA THR A 25 21.00 12.29 32.00
C THR A 25 21.51 13.54 31.28
N GLU A 26 22.44 14.26 31.87
CA GLU A 26 23.08 15.41 31.23
C GLU A 26 23.80 15.02 29.94
N GLU A 27 24.41 13.82 29.91
CA GLU A 27 25.11 13.29 28.73
C GLU A 27 24.11 12.97 27.60
N GLU A 28 22.93 12.44 27.92
CA GLU A 28 21.87 12.18 26.93
C GLU A 28 21.29 13.48 26.39
N MET A 29 21.09 14.50 27.22
CA MET A 29 20.61 15.81 26.79
C MET A 29 21.58 16.57 25.88
N LYS A 30 22.87 16.26 25.92
CA LYS A 30 23.89 16.85 25.01
C LYS A 30 23.89 16.20 23.61
N LYS A 31 23.24 15.04 23.45
CA LYS A 31 23.18 14.31 22.18
C LYS A 31 21.98 14.76 21.34
N PRO A 32 21.98 14.44 20.02
CA PRO A 32 20.81 14.60 19.18
C PRO A 32 19.62 13.81 19.70
N LEU A 33 18.44 14.40 19.76
CA LEU A 33 17.20 13.72 20.09
C LEU A 33 16.66 13.01 18.85
N VAL A 34 16.54 11.69 18.89
CA VAL A 34 16.02 10.86 17.81
C VAL A 34 14.65 10.33 18.18
N GLY A 35 13.61 10.80 17.46
CA GLY A 35 12.26 10.29 17.61
C GLY A 35 12.12 8.92 16.95
N ILE A 36 11.62 7.93 17.71
CA ILE A 36 11.26 6.62 17.17
C ILE A 36 9.74 6.57 17.12
N VAL A 37 9.20 6.61 15.91
CA VAL A 37 7.75 6.62 15.68
C VAL A 37 7.27 5.18 15.60
N SER A 38 6.70 4.68 16.68
CA SER A 38 6.25 3.29 16.78
C SER A 38 4.77 3.15 16.58
N SER A 39 4.37 2.30 15.66
CA SER A 39 2.96 1.94 15.49
C SER A 39 2.58 0.63 16.19
N TYR A 40 3.33 0.24 17.22
CA TYR A 40 3.01 -0.91 18.05
C TYR A 40 1.57 -0.85 18.59
N ASN A 41 0.89 -1.97 18.51
CA ASN A 41 -0.38 -2.25 19.18
C ASN A 41 -0.64 -3.76 19.19
N GLU A 42 -1.59 -4.21 20.01
CA GLU A 42 -1.90 -5.62 20.22
C GLU A 42 -3.03 -6.16 19.31
N ILE A 43 -3.74 -5.28 18.56
CA ILE A 43 -4.87 -5.69 17.71
C ILE A 43 -4.46 -5.97 16.26
N VAL A 44 -3.34 -5.41 15.79
CA VAL A 44 -2.85 -5.59 14.42
C VAL A 44 -1.75 -6.66 14.42
N PRO A 45 -1.94 -7.83 13.80
CA PRO A 45 -0.92 -8.90 13.78
C PRO A 45 0.43 -8.44 13.21
N GLY A 46 0.42 -7.49 12.27
CA GLY A 46 1.61 -6.88 11.71
C GLY A 46 2.37 -5.96 12.67
N HIS A 47 1.78 -5.58 13.80
CA HIS A 47 2.32 -4.58 14.71
C HIS A 47 2.65 -5.11 16.11
N MET A 48 2.16 -6.31 16.45
CA MET A 48 2.33 -6.88 17.80
C MET A 48 3.78 -7.17 18.20
N ASN A 49 4.71 -7.21 17.25
CA ASN A 49 6.14 -7.42 17.50
C ASN A 49 6.98 -6.15 17.35
N LEU A 50 6.36 -4.99 17.07
CA LEU A 50 7.10 -3.75 16.85
C LEU A 50 7.76 -3.21 18.11
N ASP A 51 7.33 -3.60 19.30
CA ASP A 51 8.03 -3.34 20.57
C ASP A 51 9.47 -3.83 20.52
N LYS A 52 9.71 -5.06 20.03
CA LYS A 52 11.05 -5.65 19.88
C LYS A 52 11.89 -4.93 18.82
N ILE A 53 11.27 -4.53 17.73
CA ILE A 53 11.92 -3.72 16.69
C ILE A 53 12.35 -2.36 17.27
N VAL A 54 11.47 -1.70 18.02
CA VAL A 54 11.73 -0.41 18.67
C VAL A 54 12.91 -0.53 19.65
N GLU A 55 12.94 -1.54 20.49
CA GLU A 55 14.07 -1.74 21.42
C GLU A 55 15.40 -1.97 20.66
N ALA A 56 15.38 -2.70 19.55
CA ALA A 56 16.56 -2.86 18.72
C ALA A 56 16.99 -1.53 18.05
N VAL A 57 16.05 -0.72 17.59
CA VAL A 57 16.32 0.63 17.05
C VAL A 57 16.95 1.53 18.13
N LYS A 58 16.39 1.55 19.34
CA LYS A 58 16.93 2.33 20.48
C LYS A 58 18.40 2.00 20.75
N LEU A 59 18.73 0.70 20.77
CA LEU A 59 20.13 0.27 20.92
C LEU A 59 21.00 0.80 19.77
N GLY A 60 20.52 0.72 18.52
CA GLY A 60 21.23 1.23 17.35
C GLY A 60 21.46 2.75 17.42
N VAL A 61 20.45 3.53 17.81
CA VAL A 61 20.56 4.99 17.99
C VAL A 61 21.58 5.33 19.09
N ALA A 62 21.52 4.65 20.23
CA ALA A 62 22.47 4.85 21.33
C ALA A 62 23.91 4.51 20.91
N MET A 63 24.14 3.41 20.18
CA MET A 63 25.43 3.03 19.61
C MET A 63 25.94 4.08 18.61
N GLY A 64 25.05 4.71 17.85
CA GLY A 64 25.36 5.79 16.90
C GLY A 64 25.62 7.15 17.57
N GLY A 65 25.38 7.26 18.88
CA GLY A 65 25.64 8.48 19.67
C GLY A 65 24.43 9.44 19.77
N GLY A 66 23.20 8.97 19.50
CA GLY A 66 21.95 9.70 19.69
C GLY A 66 21.21 9.32 20.98
N THR A 67 20.21 10.11 21.36
CA THR A 67 19.29 9.83 22.45
C THR A 67 17.92 9.43 21.88
N PRO A 68 17.52 8.16 21.99
CA PRO A 68 16.26 7.66 21.40
C PRO A 68 15.07 7.97 22.30
N ILE A 69 14.01 8.53 21.72
CA ILE A 69 12.73 8.78 22.41
C ILE A 69 11.59 8.22 21.56
N VAL A 70 10.78 7.33 22.15
CA VAL A 70 9.68 6.68 21.47
C VAL A 70 8.39 7.49 21.62
N PHE A 71 7.62 7.63 20.52
CA PHE A 71 6.25 8.09 20.56
C PHE A 71 5.38 7.32 19.56
N PRO A 72 4.05 7.23 19.80
CA PRO A 72 3.20 6.33 19.01
C PRO A 72 2.70 6.96 17.71
N ALA A 73 2.51 6.09 16.71
CA ALA A 73 1.56 6.28 15.62
C ALA A 73 0.45 5.23 15.72
N ILE A 74 -0.73 5.53 15.17
CA ILE A 74 -1.83 4.56 15.12
C ILE A 74 -1.69 3.64 13.91
N ALA A 75 -2.42 2.52 13.94
CA ALA A 75 -2.61 1.64 12.80
C ALA A 75 -3.97 0.94 12.89
N VAL A 76 -4.57 0.67 11.72
CA VAL A 76 -5.75 -0.17 11.56
C VAL A 76 -5.34 -1.45 10.83
N CYS A 77 -5.89 -2.59 11.24
CA CYS A 77 -5.73 -3.84 10.52
C CYS A 77 -6.79 -3.94 9.43
N ASP A 78 -6.39 -3.80 8.16
CA ASP A 78 -7.31 -3.88 7.03
C ASP A 78 -8.01 -5.25 6.96
N GLY A 79 -7.31 -6.34 7.31
CA GLY A 79 -7.90 -7.68 7.34
C GLY A 79 -9.04 -7.82 8.36
N ILE A 80 -8.88 -7.26 9.56
CA ILE A 80 -9.93 -7.26 10.60
C ILE A 80 -11.06 -6.29 10.26
N ALA A 81 -10.74 -5.18 9.61
CA ALA A 81 -11.71 -4.16 9.20
C ALA A 81 -12.52 -4.56 7.93
N MET A 82 -12.08 -5.59 7.20
CA MET A 82 -12.64 -5.99 5.90
C MET A 82 -14.09 -6.44 5.99
N GLY A 83 -14.92 -6.01 5.04
CA GLY A 83 -16.30 -6.47 4.88
C GLY A 83 -17.32 -5.90 5.85
N HIS A 84 -16.97 -4.86 6.62
CA HIS A 84 -17.90 -4.14 7.49
C HIS A 84 -17.56 -2.65 7.59
N VAL A 85 -18.31 -1.88 8.38
CA VAL A 85 -18.14 -0.41 8.51
C VAL A 85 -16.73 0.01 8.92
N GLY A 86 -15.99 -0.85 9.62
CA GLY A 86 -14.60 -0.60 10.04
C GLY A 86 -13.67 -0.28 8.87
N MET A 87 -13.92 -0.84 7.68
CA MET A 87 -13.07 -0.62 6.51
C MET A 87 -13.08 0.83 6.01
N LYS A 88 -14.12 1.59 6.29
CA LYS A 88 -14.19 3.03 6.01
C LYS A 88 -13.18 3.85 6.82
N TYR A 89 -12.72 3.30 7.96
CA TYR A 89 -11.73 3.94 8.84
C TYR A 89 -10.28 3.56 8.49
N SER A 90 -10.04 2.71 7.49
CA SER A 90 -8.69 2.32 7.10
C SER A 90 -7.95 3.47 6.39
N LEU A 91 -8.34 3.84 5.16
CA LEU A 91 -7.61 4.84 4.36
C LEU A 91 -7.50 6.19 5.05
N VAL A 92 -8.54 6.61 5.73
CA VAL A 92 -8.58 7.90 6.44
C VAL A 92 -7.51 8.03 7.52
N THR A 93 -7.00 6.91 8.03
CA THR A 93 -5.90 6.92 9.01
C THR A 93 -4.56 7.28 8.38
N ARG A 94 -4.37 7.15 7.06
CA ARG A 94 -3.12 7.52 6.40
C ARG A 94 -2.77 8.99 6.62
N ASP A 95 -3.70 9.88 6.35
CA ASP A 95 -3.53 11.32 6.53
C ASP A 95 -3.47 11.68 8.03
N LEU A 96 -4.31 11.06 8.86
CA LEU A 96 -4.29 11.26 10.32
C LEU A 96 -2.94 10.83 10.95
N ILE A 97 -2.33 9.76 10.48
CA ILE A 97 -1.00 9.31 10.89
C ILE A 97 0.04 10.36 10.50
N ALA A 98 -0.03 10.87 9.27
CA ALA A 98 0.87 11.91 8.81
C ALA A 98 0.76 13.17 9.68
N ASP A 99 -0.45 13.67 9.89
CA ASP A 99 -0.74 14.87 10.66
C ASP A 99 -0.30 14.75 12.12
N SER A 100 -0.65 13.65 12.79
CA SER A 100 -0.30 13.44 14.20
C SER A 100 1.20 13.26 14.41
N THR A 101 1.88 12.58 13.48
CA THR A 101 3.34 12.39 13.53
C THR A 101 4.07 13.72 13.31
N GLU A 102 3.61 14.53 12.35
CA GLU A 102 4.12 15.88 12.13
C GLU A 102 3.98 16.73 13.41
N CYS A 103 2.78 16.79 14.00
CA CYS A 103 2.54 17.55 15.23
C CYS A 103 3.50 17.15 16.36
N MET A 104 3.68 15.85 16.60
CA MET A 104 4.59 15.35 17.64
C MET A 104 6.05 15.72 17.35
N ALA A 105 6.51 15.47 16.12
CA ALA A 105 7.90 15.70 15.75
C ALA A 105 8.27 17.19 15.76
N MET A 106 7.36 18.05 15.29
CA MET A 106 7.58 19.50 15.21
C MET A 106 7.51 20.16 16.59
N ALA A 107 6.56 19.74 17.43
CA ALA A 107 6.41 20.29 18.77
C ALA A 107 7.63 20.00 19.69
N HIS A 108 8.24 18.82 19.54
CA HIS A 108 9.35 18.37 20.40
C HIS A 108 10.72 18.54 19.77
N GLN A 109 10.82 19.08 18.56
CA GLN A 109 12.05 19.50 17.87
C GLN A 109 13.08 18.36 17.71
N PHE A 110 12.64 17.15 17.33
CA PHE A 110 13.56 16.04 17.07
C PHE A 110 14.58 16.38 15.97
N ASP A 111 15.81 15.91 16.14
CA ASP A 111 16.91 16.10 15.18
C ASP A 111 16.89 15.09 14.05
N ALA A 112 16.37 13.90 14.30
CA ALA A 112 16.20 12.82 13.36
C ALA A 112 15.05 11.91 13.77
N LEU A 113 14.54 11.09 12.83
CA LEU A 113 13.43 10.16 13.06
C LEU A 113 13.75 8.76 12.55
N VAL A 114 13.30 7.74 13.29
CA VAL A 114 13.19 6.37 12.80
C VAL A 114 11.72 6.00 12.78
N MET A 115 11.19 5.71 11.60
CA MET A 115 9.81 5.30 11.40
C MET A 115 9.70 3.78 11.47
N VAL A 116 8.82 3.27 12.34
CA VAL A 116 8.62 1.84 12.58
C VAL A 116 7.18 1.44 12.26
N PRO A 117 6.83 1.40 10.95
CA PRO A 117 5.53 0.96 10.47
C PRO A 117 5.49 -0.53 10.14
N ASN A 118 4.33 -1.03 9.71
CA ASN A 118 4.25 -2.30 8.99
C ASN A 118 3.02 -2.49 8.09
N CYS A 119 1.87 -1.88 8.39
CA CYS A 119 0.60 -2.13 7.69
C CYS A 119 0.26 -1.12 6.60
N ASP A 120 -0.81 -1.41 5.88
CA ASP A 120 -1.26 -0.84 4.61
C ASP A 120 -1.29 0.69 4.55
N LYS A 121 -1.82 1.35 5.57
CA LYS A 121 -1.99 2.82 5.60
C LYS A 121 -0.96 3.51 6.48
N ASN A 122 -0.36 2.73 7.37
CA ASN A 122 0.64 3.21 8.31
C ASN A 122 1.98 3.50 7.59
N VAL A 123 2.42 2.62 6.67
CA VAL A 123 3.64 2.84 5.87
C VAL A 123 3.53 4.12 5.03
N PRO A 124 2.52 4.30 4.16
CA PRO A 124 2.41 5.53 3.37
C PRO A 124 2.15 6.77 4.24
N GLY A 125 1.38 6.67 5.32
CA GLY A 125 1.15 7.79 6.24
C GLY A 125 2.44 8.31 6.87
N LEU A 126 3.33 7.42 7.31
CA LEU A 126 4.63 7.81 7.86
C LEU A 126 5.60 8.31 6.77
N LEU A 127 5.52 7.81 5.52
CA LEU A 127 6.28 8.38 4.40
C LEU A 127 5.84 9.81 4.08
N MET A 128 4.52 10.09 4.11
CA MET A 128 3.97 11.44 3.99
C MET A 128 4.50 12.34 5.11
N ALA A 129 4.46 11.89 6.37
CA ALA A 129 5.01 12.63 7.52
C ALA A 129 6.51 12.92 7.34
N ALA A 130 7.30 11.93 6.93
CA ALA A 130 8.74 12.09 6.72
C ALA A 130 9.04 13.18 5.67
N ALA A 131 8.29 13.19 4.57
CA ALA A 131 8.41 14.21 3.52
C ALA A 131 8.08 15.62 4.02
N ARG A 132 7.00 15.77 4.83
CA ARG A 132 6.59 17.07 5.41
C ARG A 132 7.59 17.59 6.42
N ILE A 133 7.98 16.76 7.40
CA ILE A 133 8.88 17.13 8.51
C ILE A 133 10.29 17.42 7.98
N ASN A 134 10.73 16.65 7.00
CA ASN A 134 12.00 16.79 6.28
C ASN A 134 13.23 16.93 7.20
N VAL A 135 13.30 16.13 8.26
CA VAL A 135 14.52 15.89 9.04
C VAL A 135 15.12 14.55 8.66
N PRO A 136 16.42 14.29 8.90
CA PRO A 136 17.02 13.00 8.62
C PRO A 136 16.18 11.86 9.17
N THR A 137 15.71 10.98 8.28
CA THR A 137 14.72 9.94 8.60
C THR A 137 15.04 8.65 7.89
N ILE A 138 14.82 7.52 8.57
CA ILE A 138 14.95 6.17 8.02
C ILE A 138 13.76 5.32 8.41
N PHE A 139 13.41 4.35 7.57
CA PHE A 139 12.34 3.39 7.81
C PHE A 139 12.89 2.02 8.16
N VAL A 140 12.27 1.37 9.13
CA VAL A 140 12.43 -0.04 9.42
C VAL A 140 11.09 -0.66 9.72
N SER A 141 10.60 -1.47 8.79
CA SER A 141 9.29 -2.13 8.90
C SER A 141 9.33 -3.34 9.82
N GLY A 142 8.17 -3.77 10.30
CA GLY A 142 8.05 -4.97 11.14
C GLY A 142 8.29 -6.28 10.38
N GLY A 143 8.20 -6.28 9.06
CA GLY A 143 8.38 -7.44 8.18
C GLY A 143 7.11 -8.24 7.94
N PRO A 144 7.07 -9.05 6.85
CA PRO A 144 5.96 -9.94 6.53
C PRO A 144 5.87 -11.14 7.47
N MET A 145 4.65 -11.68 7.67
CA MET A 145 4.47 -13.00 8.27
C MET A 145 4.89 -14.10 7.28
N LEU A 146 5.15 -15.29 7.79
CA LEU A 146 5.34 -16.48 6.97
C LEU A 146 4.00 -16.92 6.37
N ALA A 147 4.04 -17.61 5.23
CA ALA A 147 2.86 -18.26 4.68
C ALA A 147 2.41 -19.42 5.58
N GLY A 148 1.10 -19.60 5.70
CA GLY A 148 0.53 -20.77 6.35
C GLY A 148 0.66 -22.03 5.50
N HIS A 149 0.47 -23.20 6.12
CA HIS A 149 0.48 -24.47 5.42
C HIS A 149 -0.83 -25.23 5.69
N VAL A 150 -1.62 -25.44 4.63
CA VAL A 150 -2.85 -26.21 4.68
C VAL A 150 -2.81 -27.28 3.59
N HIS A 151 -3.04 -28.52 3.94
CA HIS A 151 -2.97 -29.68 3.03
C HIS A 151 -1.65 -29.75 2.23
N GLY A 152 -0.52 -29.41 2.90
CA GLY A 152 0.82 -29.43 2.26
C GLY A 152 1.13 -28.27 1.28
N GLN A 153 0.22 -27.30 1.17
CA GLN A 153 0.39 -26.14 0.29
C GLN A 153 0.51 -24.85 1.09
N LYS A 154 1.35 -23.92 0.62
CA LYS A 154 1.40 -22.57 1.17
C LYS A 154 0.06 -21.85 0.96
N ARG A 155 -0.44 -21.19 1.98
CA ARG A 155 -1.70 -20.44 2.00
C ARG A 155 -1.51 -19.12 2.75
N SER A 156 -2.44 -18.20 2.53
CA SER A 156 -2.45 -16.89 3.18
C SER A 156 -3.87 -16.46 3.55
N LEU A 157 -4.02 -15.28 4.14
CA LEU A 157 -5.32 -14.72 4.48
C LEU A 157 -6.27 -14.63 3.26
N SER A 158 -5.77 -14.35 2.05
CA SER A 158 -6.60 -14.34 0.85
C SER A 158 -7.21 -15.71 0.57
N SER A 159 -6.47 -16.79 0.82
CA SER A 159 -6.99 -18.16 0.69
C SER A 159 -8.12 -18.44 1.68
N MET A 160 -8.11 -17.81 2.86
CA MET A 160 -9.20 -17.92 3.83
C MET A 160 -10.48 -17.26 3.30
N PHE A 161 -10.38 -16.07 2.70
CA PHE A 161 -11.54 -15.41 2.08
C PHE A 161 -12.11 -16.24 0.91
N GLU A 162 -11.25 -16.85 0.10
CA GLU A 162 -11.66 -17.78 -0.97
C GLU A 162 -12.33 -19.04 -0.40
N ALA A 163 -11.81 -19.60 0.71
CA ALA A 163 -12.38 -20.77 1.40
C ALA A 163 -13.80 -20.48 1.90
N VAL A 164 -14.06 -19.30 2.46
CA VAL A 164 -15.42 -18.89 2.85
C VAL A 164 -16.35 -18.84 1.63
N GLY A 165 -15.87 -18.36 0.48
CA GLY A 165 -16.62 -18.38 -0.78
C GLY A 165 -16.93 -19.82 -1.25
N SER A 166 -15.94 -20.71 -1.19
CA SER A 166 -16.07 -22.13 -1.55
C SER A 166 -17.03 -22.88 -0.63
N TYR A 167 -17.01 -22.55 0.67
CA TYR A 167 -17.99 -23.09 1.63
C TYR A 167 -19.41 -22.64 1.28
N ALA A 168 -19.60 -21.37 0.97
CA ALA A 168 -20.90 -20.84 0.54
C ALA A 168 -21.41 -21.48 -0.77
N ALA A 169 -20.49 -21.87 -1.66
CA ALA A 169 -20.80 -22.61 -2.89
C ALA A 169 -21.00 -24.13 -2.68
N GLY A 170 -20.83 -24.64 -1.45
CA GLY A 170 -20.97 -26.07 -1.14
C GLY A 170 -19.83 -26.96 -1.63
N THR A 171 -18.67 -26.39 -2.00
CA THR A 171 -17.49 -27.11 -2.51
C THR A 171 -16.43 -27.36 -1.44
N MET A 172 -16.60 -26.83 -0.24
CA MET A 172 -15.73 -26.99 0.93
C MET A 172 -16.56 -27.29 2.19
N THR A 173 -16.04 -28.12 3.09
CA THR A 173 -16.70 -28.45 4.36
C THR A 173 -16.39 -27.40 5.44
N GLU A 174 -17.18 -27.39 6.52
CA GLU A 174 -16.90 -26.55 7.70
C GLU A 174 -15.58 -26.94 8.38
N GLU A 175 -15.22 -28.22 8.36
CA GLU A 175 -13.96 -28.72 8.94
C GLU A 175 -12.75 -28.20 8.16
N ASP A 176 -12.82 -28.18 6.83
CA ASP A 176 -11.78 -27.58 5.99
C ASP A 176 -11.61 -26.08 6.29
N VAL A 177 -12.73 -25.35 6.42
CA VAL A 177 -12.71 -23.92 6.76
C VAL A 177 -12.03 -23.69 8.11
N LYS A 178 -12.33 -24.50 9.13
CA LYS A 178 -11.69 -24.43 10.45
C LYS A 178 -10.18 -24.72 10.38
N GLU A 179 -9.77 -25.64 9.52
CA GLU A 179 -8.34 -25.91 9.33
C GLU A 179 -7.63 -24.71 8.68
N PHE A 180 -8.24 -24.07 7.66
CA PHE A 180 -7.73 -22.84 7.07
C PHE A 180 -7.62 -21.73 8.12
N GLU A 181 -8.69 -21.48 8.89
CA GLU A 181 -8.75 -20.47 9.94
C GLU A 181 -7.59 -20.61 10.94
N ALA A 182 -7.27 -21.83 11.35
CA ALA A 182 -6.22 -22.09 12.32
C ALA A 182 -4.79 -21.93 11.77
N LYS A 183 -4.58 -22.05 10.45
CA LYS A 183 -3.23 -22.25 9.88
C LYS A 183 -2.75 -21.19 8.89
N VAL A 184 -3.64 -20.39 8.29
CA VAL A 184 -3.25 -19.46 7.19
C VAL A 184 -2.44 -18.24 7.65
N CYS A 185 -2.51 -17.88 8.94
CA CYS A 185 -1.76 -16.77 9.52
C CYS A 185 -0.90 -17.27 10.70
N PRO A 186 0.26 -17.93 10.44
CA PRO A 186 0.97 -18.70 11.46
C PRO A 186 1.86 -17.85 12.37
N THR A 187 2.20 -16.61 12.00
CA THR A 187 3.15 -15.76 12.72
C THR A 187 2.68 -14.32 12.81
N CYS A 188 3.34 -13.52 13.66
CA CYS A 188 3.24 -12.06 13.55
C CYS A 188 3.85 -11.57 12.23
N GLY A 189 3.55 -10.34 11.86
CA GLY A 189 4.01 -9.70 10.62
C GLY A 189 2.85 -9.16 9.79
N SER A 190 3.16 -8.37 8.76
CA SER A 190 2.21 -7.99 7.72
C SER A 190 1.79 -9.23 6.90
N CYS A 191 0.87 -9.09 5.97
CA CYS A 191 0.43 -10.22 5.14
C CYS A 191 1.61 -10.96 4.48
N SER A 192 1.45 -12.28 4.21
CA SER A 192 2.53 -13.08 3.60
C SER A 192 2.67 -12.93 2.08
N GLY A 193 1.65 -12.36 1.38
CA GLY A 193 1.68 -12.13 -0.07
C GLY A 193 2.03 -10.69 -0.45
N MET A 194 2.10 -10.40 -1.77
CA MET A 194 2.32 -9.05 -2.32
C MET A 194 1.00 -8.25 -2.30
N TYR A 195 0.51 -8.01 -1.09
CA TYR A 195 -0.64 -7.17 -0.81
C TYR A 195 -0.17 -5.75 -0.46
N THR A 196 -1.07 -4.86 -0.06
CA THR A 196 -0.75 -3.43 0.08
C THR A 196 0.38 -3.15 1.07
N ALA A 197 0.39 -3.78 2.25
CA ALA A 197 1.44 -3.59 3.26
C ALA A 197 2.83 -3.91 2.70
N ASN A 198 2.99 -5.09 2.11
CA ASN A 198 4.26 -5.53 1.54
C ASN A 198 4.65 -4.76 0.29
N SER A 199 3.68 -4.39 -0.56
CA SER A 199 3.91 -3.47 -1.67
C SER A 199 4.55 -2.18 -1.18
N MET A 200 3.95 -1.52 -0.20
CA MET A 200 4.48 -0.25 0.32
C MET A 200 5.81 -0.42 1.06
N ASN A 201 6.02 -1.53 1.77
CA ASN A 201 7.32 -1.83 2.41
C ASN A 201 8.43 -2.06 1.38
N CYS A 202 8.16 -2.76 0.28
CA CYS A 202 9.11 -2.94 -0.84
C CYS A 202 9.37 -1.61 -1.58
N LEU A 203 8.32 -0.82 -1.82
CA LEU A 203 8.45 0.48 -2.46
C LEU A 203 9.17 1.52 -1.59
N THR A 204 9.08 1.41 -0.26
CA THR A 204 9.90 2.21 0.67
C THR A 204 11.39 1.94 0.47
N GLU A 205 11.76 0.68 0.23
CA GLU A 205 13.12 0.26 -0.07
C GLU A 205 13.56 0.75 -1.46
N ALA A 206 12.71 0.58 -2.48
CA ALA A 206 12.96 1.03 -3.85
C ALA A 206 13.05 2.56 -3.98
N LEU A 207 12.27 3.30 -3.18
CA LEU A 207 12.32 4.77 -3.08
C LEU A 207 13.62 5.26 -2.41
N GLY A 208 14.37 4.37 -1.75
CA GLY A 208 15.61 4.70 -1.06
C GLY A 208 15.44 5.08 0.41
N MET A 209 14.26 4.91 1.02
CA MET A 209 13.96 5.30 2.41
C MET A 209 14.14 4.16 3.43
N GLY A 210 14.35 2.92 3.00
CA GLY A 210 14.62 1.74 3.82
C GLY A 210 15.96 1.09 3.48
N LEU A 211 16.55 0.39 4.45
CA LEU A 211 17.75 -0.42 4.20
C LEU A 211 17.39 -1.68 3.38
N PRO A 212 18.37 -2.30 2.68
CA PRO A 212 18.18 -3.56 1.98
C PRO A 212 17.52 -4.64 2.87
N GLY A 213 16.46 -5.25 2.38
CA GLY A 213 15.68 -6.24 3.10
C GLY A 213 14.55 -5.66 3.98
N ASN A 214 14.38 -4.34 3.98
CA ASN A 214 13.28 -3.70 4.72
C ASN A 214 11.91 -4.27 4.33
N GLY A 215 11.67 -4.48 3.05
CA GLY A 215 10.38 -4.96 2.54
C GLY A 215 10.19 -6.48 2.64
N THR A 216 11.26 -7.28 2.77
CA THR A 216 11.18 -8.72 2.52
C THR A 216 11.59 -9.61 3.68
N ILE A 217 12.51 -9.20 4.55
CA ILE A 217 12.92 -10.04 5.68
C ILE A 217 11.71 -10.35 6.56
N PRO A 218 11.36 -11.64 6.78
CA PRO A 218 10.22 -11.99 7.63
C PRO A 218 10.32 -11.45 9.06
N ALA A 219 9.17 -11.14 9.65
CA ALA A 219 9.06 -10.54 10.98
C ALA A 219 9.72 -11.38 12.09
N VAL A 220 9.70 -12.70 11.94
CA VAL A 220 10.21 -13.66 12.93
C VAL A 220 11.68 -14.02 12.75
N TYR A 221 12.35 -13.50 11.71
CA TYR A 221 13.77 -13.80 11.46
C TYR A 221 14.68 -12.88 12.29
N SER A 222 15.81 -13.45 12.75
CA SER A 222 16.82 -12.69 13.51
C SER A 222 17.42 -11.53 12.72
N GLU A 223 17.45 -11.64 11.39
CA GLU A 223 17.88 -10.58 10.48
C GLU A 223 17.03 -9.31 10.62
N ARG A 224 15.74 -9.43 10.95
CA ARG A 224 14.86 -8.27 11.19
C ARG A 224 15.35 -7.43 12.37
N ILE A 225 15.78 -8.09 13.45
CA ILE A 225 16.35 -7.41 14.63
C ILE A 225 17.70 -6.77 14.30
N LYS A 226 18.56 -7.44 13.51
CA LYS A 226 19.83 -6.87 13.05
C LYS A 226 19.58 -5.62 12.18
N LEU A 227 18.63 -5.70 11.24
CA LEU A 227 18.22 -4.58 10.38
C LEU A 227 17.78 -3.37 11.22
N ALA A 228 16.98 -3.61 12.27
CA ALA A 228 16.50 -2.56 13.18
C ALA A 228 17.64 -1.84 13.91
N LYS A 229 18.64 -2.59 14.41
CA LYS A 229 19.83 -1.99 15.00
C LYS A 229 20.64 -1.17 13.99
N HIS A 230 20.82 -1.72 12.77
CA HIS A 230 21.51 -1.00 11.70
C HIS A 230 20.77 0.29 11.30
N ALA A 231 19.44 0.26 11.23
CA ALA A 231 18.66 1.47 10.97
C ALA A 231 18.86 2.55 12.05
N GLY A 232 18.90 2.14 13.33
CA GLY A 232 19.20 3.05 14.43
C GLY A 232 20.59 3.67 14.37
N MET A 233 21.62 2.90 13.97
CA MET A 233 22.97 3.44 13.74
C MET A 233 22.98 4.35 12.50
N GLN A 234 22.31 3.93 11.43
CA GLN A 234 22.34 4.63 10.15
C GLN A 234 21.63 5.99 10.19
N VAL A 235 20.57 6.17 10.97
CA VAL A 235 19.93 7.47 11.12
C VAL A 235 20.88 8.52 11.70
N MET A 236 21.82 8.10 12.54
CA MET A 236 22.86 8.99 13.07
C MET A 236 23.87 9.43 12.01
N GLU A 237 24.18 8.56 11.03
CA GLU A 237 25.00 8.93 9.88
C GLU A 237 24.25 9.88 8.93
N LEU A 238 22.94 9.67 8.73
CA LEU A 238 22.09 10.59 7.97
C LEU A 238 22.05 11.97 8.64
N TRP A 239 21.91 12.01 9.96
CA TRP A 239 21.93 13.27 10.72
C TRP A 239 23.27 14.00 10.57
N LYS A 240 24.41 13.30 10.72
CA LYS A 240 25.74 13.89 10.55
C LYS A 240 25.96 14.47 9.16
N LYS A 241 25.47 13.78 8.13
CA LYS A 241 25.58 14.18 6.72
C LYS A 241 24.46 15.13 6.28
N ASN A 242 23.46 15.36 7.14
CA ASN A 242 22.25 16.14 6.85
C ASN A 242 21.49 15.67 5.60
N ILE A 243 21.42 14.34 5.39
CA ILE A 243 20.62 13.72 4.33
C ILE A 243 19.18 13.61 4.81
N ARG A 244 18.26 14.25 4.10
CA ARG A 244 16.85 14.38 4.48
C ARG A 244 15.93 13.65 3.51
N PRO A 245 14.67 13.37 3.87
CA PRO A 245 13.71 12.70 2.99
C PRO A 245 13.56 13.34 1.61
N ARG A 246 13.50 14.68 1.49
CA ARG A 246 13.34 15.36 0.20
C ARG A 246 14.60 15.34 -0.67
N ASP A 247 15.77 15.04 -0.10
CA ASP A 247 16.99 14.80 -0.88
C ASP A 247 16.94 13.42 -1.58
N ILE A 248 16.16 12.49 -1.03
CA ILE A 248 15.97 11.12 -1.52
C ILE A 248 14.69 11.00 -2.36
N MET A 249 13.57 11.53 -1.88
CA MET A 249 12.24 11.45 -2.51
C MET A 249 12.12 12.40 -3.70
N THR A 250 13.02 12.27 -4.68
CA THR A 250 12.98 13.05 -5.92
C THR A 250 12.03 12.42 -6.93
N LYS A 251 11.68 13.13 -8.00
CA LYS A 251 10.85 12.58 -9.08
C LYS A 251 11.44 11.28 -9.63
N GLU A 252 12.74 11.23 -9.85
CA GLU A 252 13.46 10.07 -10.36
C GLU A 252 13.41 8.88 -9.38
N ALA A 253 13.40 9.14 -8.07
CA ALA A 253 13.23 8.10 -7.05
C ALA A 253 11.81 7.51 -7.09
N PHE A 254 10.78 8.32 -7.30
CA PHE A 254 9.42 7.83 -7.54
C PHE A 254 9.31 7.03 -8.84
N LEU A 255 10.04 7.40 -9.90
CA LEU A 255 10.11 6.61 -11.12
C LEU A 255 10.78 5.25 -10.89
N ASN A 256 11.84 5.19 -10.08
CA ASN A 256 12.43 3.93 -9.65
C ASN A 256 11.43 3.07 -8.85
N ALA A 257 10.71 3.68 -7.92
CA ALA A 257 9.67 2.98 -7.16
C ALA A 257 8.57 2.43 -8.07
N LEU A 258 8.07 3.21 -9.03
CA LEU A 258 7.10 2.74 -10.04
C LEU A 258 7.66 1.62 -10.92
N THR A 259 8.94 1.69 -11.33
CA THR A 259 9.59 0.60 -12.08
C THR A 259 9.59 -0.70 -11.26
N VAL A 260 9.95 -0.63 -9.99
CA VAL A 260 9.93 -1.80 -9.09
C VAL A 260 8.50 -2.29 -8.86
N ASP A 261 7.52 -1.38 -8.72
CA ASP A 261 6.10 -1.68 -8.60
C ASP A 261 5.60 -2.53 -9.78
N MET A 262 5.93 -2.11 -11.00
CA MET A 262 5.58 -2.83 -12.24
C MET A 262 6.23 -4.21 -12.31
N ALA A 263 7.50 -4.32 -11.91
CA ALA A 263 8.26 -5.57 -11.94
C ALA A 263 7.77 -6.59 -10.90
N LEU A 264 7.43 -6.14 -9.69
CA LEU A 264 6.91 -6.97 -8.61
C LEU A 264 5.42 -7.33 -8.81
N GLY A 265 4.67 -6.54 -9.58
CA GLY A 265 3.20 -6.66 -9.65
C GLY A 265 2.56 -6.38 -8.30
N CYS A 266 2.83 -5.22 -7.74
CA CYS A 266 2.32 -4.79 -6.43
C CYS A 266 0.79 -4.64 -6.37
N SER A 267 0.28 -4.19 -5.24
CA SER A 267 -1.13 -3.85 -5.06
C SER A 267 -1.49 -2.58 -5.83
N THR A 268 -2.70 -2.52 -6.42
CA THR A 268 -3.25 -1.31 -7.04
C THR A 268 -3.27 -0.11 -6.08
N ASN A 269 -3.24 -0.34 -4.77
CA ASN A 269 -3.18 0.72 -3.76
C ASN A 269 -1.88 1.54 -3.84
N SER A 270 -0.80 1.04 -4.44
CA SER A 270 0.41 1.82 -4.72
C SER A 270 0.11 3.03 -5.60
N MET A 271 -0.82 2.87 -6.56
CA MET A 271 -1.29 3.97 -7.43
C MET A 271 -2.10 5.05 -6.70
N LEU A 272 -2.49 4.79 -5.45
CA LEU A 272 -3.10 5.78 -4.57
C LEU A 272 -2.06 6.38 -3.61
N HIS A 273 -1.14 5.55 -3.09
CA HIS A 273 -0.22 5.95 -2.04
C HIS A 273 1.03 6.67 -2.57
N LEU A 274 1.61 6.25 -3.70
CA LEU A 274 2.76 6.94 -4.29
C LEU A 274 2.46 8.39 -4.66
N PRO A 275 1.32 8.72 -5.33
CA PRO A 275 0.93 10.12 -5.54
C PRO A 275 0.74 10.93 -4.25
N ALA A 276 0.17 10.31 -3.21
CA ALA A 276 -0.01 10.99 -1.92
C ALA A 276 1.34 11.32 -1.25
N ILE A 277 2.29 10.39 -1.30
CA ILE A 277 3.65 10.61 -0.76
C ILE A 277 4.39 11.65 -1.60
N ALA A 278 4.31 11.57 -2.93
CA ALA A 278 4.93 12.52 -3.85
C ALA A 278 4.41 13.95 -3.62
N HIS A 279 3.09 14.10 -3.41
CA HIS A 279 2.48 15.38 -3.07
C HIS A 279 3.09 16.01 -1.82
N GLU A 280 3.36 15.22 -0.78
CA GLU A 280 3.99 15.72 0.45
C GLU A 280 5.49 16.01 0.29
N ALA A 281 6.11 15.41 -0.70
CA ALA A 281 7.49 15.69 -1.09
C ALA A 281 7.62 16.87 -2.06
N ASP A 282 6.50 17.55 -2.42
CA ASP A 282 6.41 18.58 -3.46
C ASP A 282 6.85 18.07 -4.86
N VAL A 283 6.57 16.79 -5.15
CA VAL A 283 6.83 16.13 -6.43
C VAL A 283 5.51 15.90 -7.16
N GLU A 284 5.42 16.38 -8.40
CA GLU A 284 4.28 16.09 -9.26
C GLU A 284 4.41 14.69 -9.87
N LEU A 285 3.48 13.81 -9.50
CA LEU A 285 3.38 12.44 -9.97
C LEU A 285 1.96 12.19 -10.49
N ASN A 286 1.77 12.29 -11.80
CA ASN A 286 0.50 12.00 -12.41
C ASN A 286 0.39 10.50 -12.75
N MET A 287 -0.85 9.98 -12.81
CA MET A 287 -1.09 8.54 -13.05
C MET A 287 -0.83 8.10 -14.50
N GLU A 288 -0.69 9.01 -15.46
CA GLU A 288 -0.38 8.66 -16.85
C GLU A 288 1.03 8.06 -16.96
N ILE A 289 1.95 8.55 -16.13
CA ILE A 289 3.32 8.04 -16.07
C ILE A 289 3.37 6.55 -15.68
N ALA A 290 2.36 6.05 -14.97
CA ALA A 290 2.30 4.63 -14.59
C ALA A 290 2.18 3.72 -15.82
N ASN A 291 1.42 4.12 -16.84
CA ASN A 291 1.34 3.34 -18.08
C ASN A 291 2.63 3.40 -18.91
N GLU A 292 3.32 4.54 -18.92
CA GLU A 292 4.64 4.67 -19.56
C GLU A 292 5.65 3.75 -18.87
N MET A 293 5.66 3.75 -17.52
CA MET A 293 6.51 2.87 -16.72
C MET A 293 6.15 1.40 -16.95
N SER A 294 4.85 1.06 -16.97
CA SER A 294 4.36 -0.30 -17.24
C SER A 294 4.80 -0.79 -18.63
N ALA A 295 4.67 0.05 -19.66
CA ALA A 295 5.02 -0.33 -21.04
C ALA A 295 6.50 -0.70 -21.23
N ARG A 296 7.42 -0.12 -20.46
CA ARG A 296 8.86 -0.36 -20.57
C ARG A 296 9.43 -1.31 -19.52
N THR A 297 8.65 -1.69 -18.51
CA THR A 297 9.11 -2.48 -17.38
C THR A 297 8.50 -3.87 -17.42
N PRO A 298 9.28 -4.94 -17.60
CA PRO A 298 8.74 -6.30 -17.57
C PRO A 298 8.29 -6.69 -16.15
N ASN A 299 7.27 -7.54 -16.07
CA ASN A 299 6.84 -8.14 -14.81
C ASN A 299 7.72 -9.38 -14.52
N LEU A 300 8.47 -9.30 -13.41
CA LEU A 300 9.47 -10.31 -13.04
C LEU A 300 9.01 -11.25 -11.92
N CYS A 301 7.96 -10.90 -11.19
CA CYS A 301 7.52 -11.67 -10.03
C CYS A 301 6.01 -11.92 -10.06
N HIS A 302 5.63 -13.17 -9.73
CA HIS A 302 4.25 -13.58 -9.52
C HIS A 302 4.07 -14.09 -8.08
N LEU A 303 4.06 -13.15 -7.12
CA LEU A 303 3.74 -13.47 -5.73
C LEU A 303 2.23 -13.55 -5.52
N ALA A 304 1.78 -14.27 -4.50
CA ALA A 304 0.37 -14.32 -4.12
C ALA A 304 -0.23 -12.89 -4.03
N PRO A 305 -1.40 -12.62 -4.63
CA PRO A 305 -2.37 -13.54 -5.23
C PRO A 305 -2.11 -13.89 -6.71
N ALA A 306 -1.16 -13.26 -7.39
CA ALA A 306 -0.88 -13.49 -8.82
C ALA A 306 -0.23 -14.87 -9.11
N GLY A 307 0.45 -15.45 -8.14
CA GLY A 307 1.15 -16.74 -8.26
C GLY A 307 1.29 -17.47 -6.91
N PRO A 308 2.02 -18.59 -6.91
CA PRO A 308 2.14 -19.48 -5.75
C PRO A 308 3.24 -19.08 -4.75
N THR A 309 4.05 -18.07 -5.06
CA THR A 309 5.17 -17.64 -4.22
C THR A 309 4.75 -16.55 -3.24
N TYR A 310 5.50 -16.43 -2.14
CA TYR A 310 5.22 -15.53 -1.03
C TYR A 310 6.41 -14.62 -0.71
N MET A 311 6.26 -13.71 0.26
CA MET A 311 7.31 -12.75 0.61
C MET A 311 8.57 -13.40 1.14
N GLU A 312 8.46 -14.52 1.85
CA GLU A 312 9.61 -15.30 2.31
C GLU A 312 10.43 -15.85 1.14
N ASP A 313 9.75 -16.30 0.06
CA ASP A 313 10.41 -16.80 -1.17
C ASP A 313 11.14 -15.66 -1.89
N LEU A 314 10.53 -14.47 -1.95
CA LEU A 314 11.18 -13.28 -2.51
C LEU A 314 12.42 -12.88 -1.70
N ASN A 315 12.35 -12.94 -0.37
CA ASN A 315 13.50 -12.67 0.49
C ASN A 315 14.66 -13.63 0.22
N GLU A 316 14.38 -14.93 0.15
CA GLU A 316 15.38 -15.97 -0.15
C GLU A 316 15.96 -15.84 -1.55
N ALA A 317 15.16 -15.40 -2.53
CA ALA A 317 15.59 -15.12 -3.89
C ALA A 317 16.52 -13.90 -4.01
N GLY A 318 16.64 -13.07 -2.98
CA GLY A 318 17.52 -11.90 -2.92
C GLY A 318 16.81 -10.56 -2.69
N GLY A 319 15.50 -10.59 -2.49
CA GLY A 319 14.69 -9.41 -2.11
C GLY A 319 14.56 -8.36 -3.20
N VAL A 320 14.16 -7.17 -2.79
CA VAL A 320 13.89 -6.03 -3.69
C VAL A 320 15.14 -5.62 -4.48
N TYR A 321 16.32 -5.64 -3.84
CA TYR A 321 17.55 -5.23 -4.52
C TYR A 321 18.01 -6.22 -5.59
N ALA A 322 17.68 -7.51 -5.46
CA ALA A 322 17.91 -8.46 -6.55
C ALA A 322 16.99 -8.18 -7.74
N VAL A 323 15.72 -7.82 -7.51
CA VAL A 323 14.81 -7.35 -8.56
C VAL A 323 15.33 -6.06 -9.21
N MET A 324 15.79 -5.09 -8.42
CA MET A 324 16.38 -3.86 -8.94
C MET A 324 17.64 -4.12 -9.77
N ASN A 325 18.48 -5.06 -9.35
CA ASN A 325 19.66 -5.43 -10.13
C ASN A 325 19.29 -6.12 -11.45
N GLU A 326 18.23 -6.96 -11.49
CA GLU A 326 17.70 -7.50 -12.75
C GLU A 326 17.23 -6.38 -13.69
N LEU A 327 16.46 -5.42 -13.17
CA LEU A 327 15.99 -4.26 -13.94
C LEU A 327 17.12 -3.39 -14.46
N ASN A 328 18.20 -3.24 -13.67
CA ASN A 328 19.36 -2.44 -14.05
C ASN A 328 20.16 -3.04 -15.23
N LYS A 329 20.05 -4.33 -15.50
CA LYS A 329 20.67 -4.95 -16.68
C LYS A 329 20.18 -4.34 -18.02
N LYS A 330 18.96 -3.79 -18.03
CA LYS A 330 18.38 -3.02 -19.17
C LYS A 330 18.35 -1.51 -18.94
N ASN A 331 19.09 -0.99 -17.95
CA ASN A 331 19.17 0.43 -17.59
C ASN A 331 17.77 1.06 -17.31
N LEU A 332 16.90 0.32 -16.62
CA LEU A 332 15.54 0.79 -16.31
C LEU A 332 15.46 1.65 -15.05
N LEU A 333 16.55 1.79 -14.31
CA LEU A 333 16.63 2.54 -13.06
C LEU A 333 17.58 3.74 -13.15
N ASN A 334 17.27 4.79 -12.38
CA ASN A 334 18.16 5.90 -12.10
C ASN A 334 19.13 5.49 -10.98
N THR A 335 20.35 5.13 -11.31
CA THR A 335 21.32 4.52 -10.38
C THR A 335 22.10 5.51 -9.53
N GLU A 336 22.15 6.79 -9.93
CA GLU A 336 22.94 7.83 -9.26
C GLU A 336 22.25 8.46 -8.03
N LEU A 337 21.00 8.07 -7.76
CA LEU A 337 20.20 8.64 -6.67
C LEU A 337 20.71 8.18 -5.31
N ILE A 338 20.84 9.13 -4.38
CA ILE A 338 21.22 8.86 -3.00
C ILE A 338 20.09 8.16 -2.24
N THR A 339 20.44 7.29 -1.31
CA THR A 339 19.50 6.58 -0.44
C THR A 339 19.85 6.75 1.03
N VAL A 340 18.99 6.25 1.92
CA VAL A 340 19.27 6.24 3.38
C VAL A 340 20.50 5.42 3.77
N THR A 341 21.07 4.60 2.88
CA THR A 341 22.35 3.94 3.15
C THR A 341 23.54 4.91 3.12
N GLY A 342 23.32 6.14 2.62
CA GLY A 342 24.38 7.10 2.34
C GLY A 342 25.19 6.78 1.09
N LYS A 343 24.71 5.83 0.28
CA LYS A 343 25.24 5.41 -1.02
C LYS A 343 24.18 5.58 -2.10
N THR A 344 24.60 5.52 -3.34
CA THR A 344 23.67 5.57 -4.48
C THR A 344 22.91 4.25 -4.66
N VAL A 345 21.83 4.30 -5.43
CA VAL A 345 21.08 3.10 -5.83
C VAL A 345 22.00 2.09 -6.52
N GLY A 346 22.82 2.56 -7.46
CA GLY A 346 23.77 1.72 -8.20
C GLY A 346 24.77 1.01 -7.30
N GLU A 347 25.37 1.73 -6.35
CA GLU A 347 26.29 1.13 -5.36
C GLU A 347 25.60 0.08 -4.48
N ASN A 348 24.33 0.31 -4.13
CA ASN A 348 23.59 -0.60 -3.28
C ASN A 348 23.19 -1.90 -3.99
N ILE A 349 22.78 -1.84 -5.26
CA ILE A 349 22.35 -3.02 -6.01
C ILE A 349 23.51 -3.77 -6.66
N ALA A 350 24.69 -3.15 -6.78
CA ALA A 350 25.89 -3.81 -7.32
C ALA A 350 26.21 -5.06 -6.48
N GLY A 351 26.23 -6.22 -7.12
CA GLY A 351 26.49 -7.50 -6.45
C GLY A 351 25.28 -8.16 -5.78
N CYS A 352 24.09 -7.56 -5.83
CA CYS A 352 22.87 -8.23 -5.41
C CYS A 352 22.48 -9.29 -6.44
N ILE A 353 22.44 -10.55 -6.01
CA ILE A 353 22.28 -11.70 -6.90
C ILE A 353 20.85 -12.23 -6.80
N ASN A 354 20.20 -12.45 -7.93
CA ASN A 354 19.00 -13.26 -8.04
C ASN A 354 19.37 -14.73 -7.79
N ARG A 355 18.96 -15.29 -6.66
CA ARG A 355 19.27 -16.66 -6.23
C ARG A 355 18.22 -17.68 -6.66
N ASN A 356 17.06 -17.23 -7.11
CA ASN A 356 15.98 -18.12 -7.54
C ASN A 356 15.25 -17.53 -8.76
N PRO A 357 15.61 -17.97 -10.00
CA PRO A 357 14.97 -17.51 -11.23
C PRO A 357 13.51 -17.91 -11.40
N GLU A 358 12.98 -18.79 -10.55
CA GLU A 358 11.55 -19.13 -10.56
C GLU A 358 10.73 -18.14 -9.76
N VAL A 359 11.33 -17.47 -8.79
CA VAL A 359 10.69 -16.43 -7.96
C VAL A 359 10.88 -15.04 -8.57
N ILE A 360 12.12 -14.72 -8.93
CA ILE A 360 12.48 -13.50 -9.67
C ILE A 360 12.90 -13.92 -11.07
N ARG A 361 12.04 -13.74 -12.06
CA ARG A 361 12.39 -14.08 -13.45
C ARG A 361 13.57 -13.23 -13.93
N PRO A 362 14.52 -13.82 -14.69
CA PRO A 362 15.53 -13.03 -15.37
C PRO A 362 14.89 -12.00 -16.31
N ILE A 363 15.52 -10.85 -16.44
CA ILE A 363 15.02 -9.74 -17.26
C ILE A 363 14.77 -10.11 -18.73
N ASP A 364 15.47 -11.13 -19.23
CA ASP A 364 15.33 -11.63 -20.61
C ASP A 364 14.32 -12.79 -20.75
N ASN A 365 13.70 -13.21 -19.63
CA ASN A 365 12.64 -14.22 -19.60
C ASN A 365 11.58 -13.87 -18.54
N PRO A 366 10.91 -12.71 -18.63
CA PRO A 366 9.91 -12.26 -17.68
C PRO A 366 8.61 -13.06 -17.76
N TYR A 367 7.74 -12.91 -16.78
CA TYR A 367 6.35 -13.38 -16.88
C TYR A 367 5.55 -12.61 -17.93
N SER A 368 5.85 -11.32 -18.10
CA SER A 368 5.27 -10.44 -19.11
C SER A 368 6.28 -9.34 -19.45
N GLU A 369 6.36 -8.97 -20.73
CA GLU A 369 7.17 -7.82 -21.17
C GLU A 369 6.61 -6.48 -20.70
N ILE A 370 5.39 -6.48 -20.16
CA ILE A 370 4.67 -5.30 -19.67
C ILE A 370 4.42 -5.47 -18.18
N GLY A 371 4.46 -4.36 -17.46
CA GLY A 371 4.33 -4.30 -16.01
C GLY A 371 3.02 -4.86 -15.44
N GLY A 372 3.06 -5.19 -14.14
CA GLY A 372 1.98 -5.87 -13.45
C GLY A 372 0.75 -5.01 -13.12
N ILE A 373 0.79 -3.69 -13.37
CA ILE A 373 -0.33 -2.77 -13.14
C ILE A 373 -0.65 -2.00 -14.43
N ALA A 374 -1.94 -1.74 -14.66
CA ALA A 374 -2.42 -0.88 -15.74
C ALA A 374 -3.38 0.18 -15.19
N VAL A 375 -3.31 1.39 -15.77
CA VAL A 375 -4.23 2.50 -15.54
C VAL A 375 -5.10 2.65 -16.76
N LEU A 376 -6.40 2.38 -16.60
CA LEU A 376 -7.40 2.43 -17.67
C LEU A 376 -8.06 3.80 -17.74
N LYS A 377 -8.41 4.23 -18.97
CA LYS A 377 -9.15 5.45 -19.26
C LYS A 377 -10.25 5.21 -20.28
N GLY A 378 -11.24 6.07 -20.29
CA GLY A 378 -12.34 6.05 -21.23
C GLY A 378 -13.52 6.88 -20.74
N ASN A 379 -14.64 6.81 -21.43
CA ASN A 379 -15.83 7.58 -21.07
C ASN A 379 -16.41 7.17 -19.69
N LEU A 380 -16.12 5.93 -19.22
CA LEU A 380 -16.50 5.47 -17.88
C LEU A 380 -15.51 5.92 -16.79
N ALA A 381 -14.24 6.08 -17.14
CA ALA A 381 -13.16 6.49 -16.24
C ALA A 381 -12.29 7.57 -16.89
N PRO A 382 -12.78 8.80 -17.06
CA PRO A 382 -12.05 9.84 -17.78
C PRO A 382 -10.74 10.22 -17.09
N ASP A 383 -10.66 10.12 -15.77
CA ASP A 383 -9.42 10.38 -15.03
C ASP A 383 -8.59 9.11 -14.86
N THR A 384 -9.11 8.08 -14.18
CA THR A 384 -8.41 6.80 -13.98
C THR A 384 -9.38 5.66 -13.64
N GLY A 385 -8.93 4.42 -13.96
CA GLY A 385 -9.34 3.17 -13.33
C GLY A 385 -8.10 2.28 -13.23
N VAL A 386 -7.87 1.61 -12.12
CA VAL A 386 -6.64 0.86 -11.87
C VAL A 386 -6.91 -0.64 -11.76
N VAL A 387 -6.10 -1.43 -12.44
CA VAL A 387 -6.20 -2.91 -12.41
C VAL A 387 -4.83 -3.55 -12.16
N LYS A 388 -4.81 -4.61 -11.33
CA LYS A 388 -3.65 -5.50 -11.17
C LYS A 388 -3.60 -6.47 -12.35
N ARG A 389 -2.96 -6.03 -13.44
CA ARG A 389 -2.85 -6.78 -14.70
C ARG A 389 -2.25 -8.18 -14.50
N SER A 390 -1.24 -8.30 -13.64
CA SER A 390 -0.56 -9.58 -13.35
C SER A 390 -1.46 -10.64 -12.68
N ALA A 391 -2.63 -10.25 -12.18
CA ALA A 391 -3.60 -11.14 -11.55
C ALA A 391 -4.83 -11.42 -12.44
N VAL A 392 -4.85 -10.93 -13.67
CA VAL A 392 -5.93 -11.13 -14.66
C VAL A 392 -5.58 -12.30 -15.58
N VAL A 393 -6.51 -13.25 -15.72
CA VAL A 393 -6.34 -14.35 -16.67
C VAL A 393 -6.43 -13.86 -18.12
N PRO A 394 -5.75 -14.51 -19.07
CA PRO A 394 -5.70 -14.06 -20.47
C PRO A 394 -7.07 -13.80 -21.09
N GLU A 395 -8.07 -14.62 -20.77
CA GLU A 395 -9.43 -14.57 -21.31
C GLU A 395 -10.18 -13.30 -20.86
N MET A 396 -9.79 -12.71 -19.72
CA MET A 396 -10.39 -11.52 -19.14
C MET A 396 -9.61 -10.24 -19.43
N MET A 397 -8.52 -10.30 -20.19
CA MET A 397 -7.74 -9.11 -20.56
C MET A 397 -8.57 -8.17 -21.46
N VAL A 398 -9.46 -8.72 -22.28
CA VAL A 398 -10.50 -7.96 -22.99
C VAL A 398 -11.84 -8.60 -22.65
N HIS A 399 -12.72 -7.83 -22.03
CA HIS A 399 -14.02 -8.30 -21.60
C HIS A 399 -15.10 -7.27 -21.93
N GLU A 400 -16.22 -7.74 -22.50
CA GLU A 400 -17.39 -6.94 -22.75
C GLU A 400 -18.62 -7.64 -22.18
N GLY A 401 -19.35 -6.96 -21.31
CA GLY A 401 -20.50 -7.57 -20.64
C GLY A 401 -21.55 -6.58 -20.16
N PRO A 402 -22.76 -7.06 -19.79
CA PRO A 402 -23.80 -6.23 -19.21
C PRO A 402 -23.45 -5.83 -17.77
N ALA A 403 -23.72 -4.57 -17.44
CA ALA A 403 -23.56 -4.05 -16.08
C ALA A 403 -24.59 -4.65 -15.12
N ARG A 404 -24.14 -5.04 -13.93
CA ARG A 404 -24.94 -5.34 -12.74
C ARG A 404 -24.63 -4.28 -11.69
N VAL A 405 -25.55 -3.37 -11.46
CA VAL A 405 -25.26 -2.12 -10.75
C VAL A 405 -25.69 -2.18 -9.29
N PHE A 406 -24.75 -1.89 -8.39
CA PHE A 406 -24.97 -1.86 -6.95
C PHE A 406 -24.43 -0.56 -6.34
N ASP A 407 -25.16 0.00 -5.39
CA ASP A 407 -24.78 1.25 -4.73
C ASP A 407 -24.03 1.04 -3.40
N CYS A 408 -23.71 -0.20 -3.05
CA CYS A 408 -22.85 -0.56 -1.92
C CYS A 408 -22.28 -1.98 -2.09
N GLU A 409 -21.24 -2.29 -1.33
CA GLU A 409 -20.59 -3.60 -1.30
C GLU A 409 -21.55 -4.71 -0.84
N GLU A 410 -22.36 -4.43 0.16
CA GLU A 410 -23.27 -5.41 0.80
C GLU A 410 -24.29 -5.99 -0.19
N ASP A 411 -24.91 -5.13 -0.99
CA ASP A 411 -25.89 -5.54 -2.00
C ASP A 411 -25.22 -6.35 -3.12
N ALA A 412 -24.01 -5.96 -3.54
CA ALA A 412 -23.25 -6.72 -4.53
C ALA A 412 -22.91 -8.13 -4.01
N ILE A 413 -22.42 -8.25 -2.76
CA ILE A 413 -22.11 -9.55 -2.15
C ILE A 413 -23.37 -10.42 -2.06
N ALA A 414 -24.51 -9.84 -1.65
CA ALA A 414 -25.78 -10.57 -1.55
C ALA A 414 -26.22 -11.08 -2.95
N ALA A 415 -26.06 -10.30 -4.00
CA ALA A 415 -26.37 -10.69 -5.37
C ALA A 415 -25.44 -11.81 -5.89
N ILE A 416 -24.13 -11.70 -5.63
CA ILE A 416 -23.13 -12.71 -6.02
C ILE A 416 -23.45 -14.04 -5.35
N LYS A 417 -23.55 -14.06 -4.01
CA LYS A 417 -23.85 -15.27 -3.24
C LYS A 417 -25.24 -15.84 -3.50
N GLY A 418 -26.19 -14.99 -3.88
CA GLY A 418 -27.55 -15.36 -4.25
C GLY A 418 -27.69 -15.89 -5.69
N GLY A 419 -26.58 -16.05 -6.43
CA GLY A 419 -26.60 -16.60 -7.80
C GLY A 419 -27.23 -15.68 -8.85
N LYS A 420 -27.35 -14.39 -8.57
CA LYS A 420 -27.89 -13.40 -9.54
C LYS A 420 -26.83 -12.93 -10.54
N ILE A 421 -25.55 -13.12 -10.23
CA ILE A 421 -24.43 -12.80 -11.11
C ILE A 421 -24.07 -14.04 -11.89
N VAL A 422 -23.97 -13.92 -13.20
CA VAL A 422 -23.70 -15.02 -14.12
C VAL A 422 -22.45 -14.73 -14.99
N ALA A 423 -21.95 -15.77 -15.65
CA ALA A 423 -20.83 -15.62 -16.59
C ALA A 423 -21.09 -14.54 -17.64
N GLY A 424 -20.12 -13.67 -17.85
CA GLY A 424 -20.19 -12.54 -18.79
C GLY A 424 -20.60 -11.21 -18.15
N ASP A 425 -21.10 -11.20 -16.92
CA ASP A 425 -21.51 -9.96 -16.24
C ASP A 425 -20.32 -9.06 -15.87
N VAL A 426 -20.59 -7.75 -15.78
CA VAL A 426 -19.71 -6.74 -15.17
C VAL A 426 -20.39 -6.18 -13.94
N VAL A 427 -19.90 -6.51 -12.77
CA VAL A 427 -20.42 -6.02 -11.47
C VAL A 427 -19.88 -4.60 -11.23
N VAL A 428 -20.78 -3.63 -11.09
CA VAL A 428 -20.45 -2.22 -10.84
C VAL A 428 -20.87 -1.85 -9.43
N ILE A 429 -19.88 -1.56 -8.58
CA ILE A 429 -20.09 -1.14 -7.17
C ILE A 429 -19.69 0.33 -7.07
N ARG A 430 -20.64 1.20 -6.81
CA ARG A 430 -20.46 2.65 -6.81
C ARG A 430 -20.84 3.31 -5.49
N TYR A 431 -20.49 4.59 -5.32
CA TYR A 431 -20.62 5.34 -4.07
C TYR A 431 -19.78 4.75 -2.91
N GLU A 432 -18.67 4.10 -3.24
CA GLU A 432 -17.66 3.62 -2.29
C GLU A 432 -16.32 4.36 -2.43
N GLY A 433 -16.32 5.48 -3.20
CA GLY A 433 -15.16 6.35 -3.42
C GLY A 433 -14.75 7.17 -2.19
N PRO A 434 -13.74 8.06 -2.35
CA PRO A 434 -13.21 8.88 -1.25
C PRO A 434 -14.26 9.68 -0.49
N LYS A 435 -15.16 10.34 -1.21
CA LYS A 435 -16.27 11.15 -0.63
C LYS A 435 -17.52 10.31 -0.37
N GLY A 436 -17.90 9.50 -1.33
CA GLY A 436 -19.16 8.75 -1.32
C GLY A 436 -19.21 7.62 -0.31
N GLY A 437 -18.08 6.96 -0.07
CA GLY A 437 -17.91 5.87 0.88
C GLY A 437 -18.25 6.23 2.32
N PRO A 438 -17.78 7.33 2.94
CA PRO A 438 -16.47 7.94 2.72
C PRO A 438 -15.33 7.02 3.16
N GLY A 439 -14.09 7.40 2.78
CA GLY A 439 -12.89 6.64 3.12
C GLY A 439 -12.47 5.63 2.06
N MET A 440 -13.07 5.67 0.87
CA MET A 440 -12.67 4.86 -0.29
C MET A 440 -12.48 3.39 0.10
N ARG A 441 -13.55 2.76 0.55
CA ARG A 441 -13.59 1.40 1.10
C ARG A 441 -12.82 0.41 0.24
N GLU A 442 -11.98 -0.40 0.88
CA GLU A 442 -11.26 -1.49 0.23
C GLU A 442 -12.08 -2.78 0.33
N MET A 443 -12.31 -3.44 -0.81
CA MET A 443 -13.20 -4.59 -0.90
C MET A 443 -12.41 -5.84 -1.31
N LEU A 444 -12.56 -6.92 -0.56
CA LEU A 444 -12.05 -8.26 -0.87
C LEU A 444 -13.19 -9.28 -0.98
N ASN A 445 -14.26 -9.11 -0.20
CA ASN A 445 -15.37 -10.05 -0.17
C ASN A 445 -16.05 -10.25 -1.53
N PRO A 446 -16.34 -9.20 -2.35
CA PRO A 446 -16.93 -9.40 -3.67
C PRO A 446 -16.02 -10.21 -4.60
N THR A 447 -14.72 -9.87 -4.65
CA THR A 447 -13.75 -10.55 -5.52
C THR A 447 -13.52 -12.00 -5.09
N SER A 448 -13.45 -12.25 -3.79
CA SER A 448 -13.32 -13.61 -3.23
C SER A 448 -14.59 -14.44 -3.41
N ALA A 449 -15.77 -13.84 -3.30
CA ALA A 449 -17.03 -14.52 -3.59
C ALA A 449 -17.13 -14.94 -5.06
N ILE A 450 -16.79 -14.05 -6.00
CA ILE A 450 -16.72 -14.35 -7.44
C ILE A 450 -15.75 -15.52 -7.70
N ALA A 451 -14.55 -15.48 -7.10
CA ALA A 451 -13.56 -16.56 -7.24
C ALA A 451 -14.05 -17.88 -6.62
N GLY A 452 -14.61 -17.84 -5.41
CA GLY A 452 -15.12 -19.01 -4.71
C GLY A 452 -16.30 -19.68 -5.41
N MET A 453 -17.11 -18.91 -6.14
CA MET A 453 -18.21 -19.42 -6.97
C MET A 453 -17.78 -19.89 -8.36
N GLY A 454 -16.47 -19.88 -8.68
CA GLY A 454 -15.95 -20.32 -9.98
C GLY A 454 -16.19 -19.32 -11.13
N LEU A 455 -16.52 -18.06 -10.83
CA LEU A 455 -16.82 -17.03 -11.83
C LEU A 455 -15.62 -16.12 -12.15
N GLY A 456 -14.47 -16.33 -11.54
CA GLY A 456 -13.30 -15.45 -11.63
C GLY A 456 -12.71 -15.27 -13.03
N SER A 457 -12.96 -16.21 -13.96
CA SER A 457 -12.54 -16.14 -15.37
C SER A 457 -13.62 -15.63 -16.33
N THR A 458 -14.78 -15.20 -15.82
CA THR A 458 -15.93 -14.84 -16.68
C THR A 458 -16.69 -13.59 -16.22
N VAL A 459 -16.41 -13.10 -15.01
CA VAL A 459 -17.06 -11.91 -14.42
C VAL A 459 -16.00 -10.87 -14.07
N ALA A 460 -16.25 -9.63 -14.45
CA ALA A 460 -15.43 -8.49 -14.07
C ALA A 460 -16.12 -7.65 -12.98
N LEU A 461 -15.32 -6.90 -12.22
CA LEU A 461 -15.80 -5.97 -11.19
C LEU A 461 -15.21 -4.58 -11.42
N ILE A 462 -16.03 -3.55 -11.22
CA ILE A 462 -15.63 -2.13 -11.34
C ILE A 462 -16.13 -1.38 -10.11
N THR A 463 -15.31 -0.46 -9.57
CA THR A 463 -15.70 0.38 -8.43
C THR A 463 -14.99 1.73 -8.42
N ASP A 464 -15.66 2.75 -7.88
CA ASP A 464 -15.04 4.02 -7.47
C ASP A 464 -14.36 3.94 -6.09
N GLY A 465 -14.55 2.83 -5.39
CA GLY A 465 -13.79 2.45 -4.20
C GLY A 465 -12.47 1.77 -4.58
N ARG A 466 -12.04 0.80 -3.76
CA ARG A 466 -10.81 0.03 -3.97
C ARG A 466 -11.09 -1.46 -3.89
N PHE A 467 -10.30 -2.24 -4.63
CA PHE A 467 -10.17 -3.67 -4.35
C PHE A 467 -8.89 -3.94 -3.59
N SER A 468 -8.92 -4.95 -2.72
CA SER A 468 -7.76 -5.38 -1.95
C SER A 468 -6.60 -5.80 -2.86
N GLY A 469 -5.36 -5.57 -2.43
CA GLY A 469 -4.18 -6.12 -3.09
C GLY A 469 -4.18 -7.65 -3.17
N ALA A 470 -5.03 -8.31 -2.38
CA ALA A 470 -5.26 -9.75 -2.40
C ALA A 470 -6.29 -10.21 -3.44
N SER A 471 -6.93 -9.31 -4.19
CA SER A 471 -7.92 -9.63 -5.22
C SER A 471 -7.29 -10.26 -6.44
N ARG A 472 -8.03 -11.18 -7.08
CA ARG A 472 -7.72 -11.79 -8.37
C ARG A 472 -8.77 -11.43 -9.41
N GLY A 473 -8.42 -11.59 -10.69
CA GLY A 473 -9.32 -11.38 -11.83
C GLY A 473 -9.42 -9.94 -12.26
N ALA A 474 -10.33 -9.67 -13.22
CA ALA A 474 -10.56 -8.34 -13.79
C ALA A 474 -11.31 -7.44 -12.81
N SER A 475 -10.58 -6.92 -11.81
CA SER A 475 -11.10 -6.06 -10.75
C SER A 475 -10.50 -4.66 -10.89
N ILE A 476 -11.30 -3.72 -11.40
CA ILE A 476 -10.90 -2.35 -11.72
C ILE A 476 -11.39 -1.44 -10.60
N GLY A 477 -10.47 -0.94 -9.79
CA GLY A 477 -10.75 0.03 -8.73
C GLY A 477 -10.36 1.46 -9.10
N HIS A 478 -10.54 2.37 -8.13
CA HIS A 478 -10.15 3.79 -8.25
C HIS A 478 -10.78 4.52 -9.45
N VAL A 479 -11.94 4.06 -9.91
CA VAL A 479 -12.63 4.71 -11.02
C VAL A 479 -12.94 6.16 -10.65
N SER A 480 -12.40 7.06 -11.45
CA SER A 480 -12.47 8.50 -11.20
C SER A 480 -12.91 9.26 -12.45
N PRO A 481 -13.74 10.29 -12.26
CA PRO A 481 -14.34 10.81 -11.02
C PRO A 481 -15.34 9.83 -10.38
N GLU A 482 -15.42 9.82 -9.03
CA GLU A 482 -16.32 8.94 -8.29
C GLU A 482 -17.80 9.27 -8.46
N ALA A 483 -18.70 8.33 -8.17
CA ALA A 483 -20.14 8.51 -8.31
C ALA A 483 -20.71 9.65 -7.46
N ALA A 484 -20.17 9.86 -6.25
CA ALA A 484 -20.67 10.89 -5.33
C ALA A 484 -20.52 12.34 -5.84
N VAL A 485 -19.58 12.57 -6.76
CA VAL A 485 -19.41 13.86 -7.45
C VAL A 485 -20.02 13.88 -8.85
N GLY A 486 -20.82 12.86 -9.18
CA GLY A 486 -21.47 12.71 -10.50
C GLY A 486 -20.52 12.31 -11.61
N GLY A 487 -19.46 11.55 -11.30
CA GLY A 487 -18.63 10.89 -12.29
C GLY A 487 -19.44 9.91 -13.17
N PRO A 488 -18.94 9.53 -14.35
CA PRO A 488 -19.68 8.68 -15.29
C PRO A 488 -20.15 7.35 -14.70
N ILE A 489 -19.44 6.79 -13.73
CA ILE A 489 -19.85 5.56 -13.03
C ILE A 489 -21.22 5.71 -12.34
N ALA A 490 -21.61 6.94 -11.91
CA ALA A 490 -22.92 7.22 -11.37
C ALA A 490 -24.06 7.11 -12.40
N LEU A 491 -23.72 7.20 -13.68
CA LEU A 491 -24.66 7.24 -14.81
C LEU A 491 -24.90 5.87 -15.45
N VAL A 492 -24.15 4.85 -15.02
CA VAL A 492 -24.33 3.48 -15.49
C VAL A 492 -25.65 2.94 -14.99
N GLU A 493 -26.45 2.36 -15.91
CA GLU A 493 -27.73 1.71 -15.62
C GLU A 493 -27.61 0.18 -15.76
N GLU A 494 -28.53 -0.54 -15.13
CA GLU A 494 -28.59 -2.00 -15.19
C GLU A 494 -28.71 -2.48 -16.64
N GLY A 495 -27.81 -3.38 -17.05
CA GLY A 495 -27.76 -3.93 -18.40
C GLY A 495 -26.96 -3.13 -19.43
N ASP A 496 -26.45 -1.93 -19.10
CA ASP A 496 -25.54 -1.21 -19.99
C ASP A 496 -24.33 -2.09 -20.35
N ARG A 497 -23.89 -2.04 -21.60
CA ARG A 497 -22.69 -2.77 -22.01
C ARG A 497 -21.44 -2.02 -21.58
N ILE A 498 -20.52 -2.71 -20.95
CA ILE A 498 -19.23 -2.16 -20.53
C ILE A 498 -18.10 -2.92 -21.23
N LEU A 499 -17.17 -2.17 -21.83
CA LEU A 499 -15.93 -2.68 -22.41
C LEU A 499 -14.75 -2.41 -21.46
N ILE A 500 -14.06 -3.48 -21.11
CA ILE A 500 -12.77 -3.47 -20.42
C ILE A 500 -11.73 -3.99 -21.41
N ASP A 501 -10.77 -3.15 -21.81
CA ASP A 501 -9.69 -3.52 -22.72
C ASP A 501 -8.35 -3.15 -22.07
N ILE A 502 -7.83 -4.07 -21.25
CA ILE A 502 -6.61 -3.85 -20.46
C ILE A 502 -5.38 -3.67 -21.37
N PRO A 503 -5.19 -4.44 -22.46
CA PRO A 503 -4.08 -4.23 -23.39
C PRO A 503 -4.00 -2.82 -23.96
N HIS A 504 -5.15 -2.19 -24.22
CA HIS A 504 -5.21 -0.83 -24.79
C HIS A 504 -5.53 0.25 -23.74
N ASN A 505 -5.50 -0.11 -22.44
CA ASN A 505 -5.78 0.79 -21.31
C ASN A 505 -7.14 1.49 -21.40
N LYS A 506 -8.20 0.76 -21.83
CA LYS A 506 -9.55 1.32 -22.02
C LYS A 506 -10.57 0.79 -21.02
N LEU A 507 -11.45 1.69 -20.59
CA LEU A 507 -12.62 1.39 -19.76
C LEU A 507 -13.80 2.25 -20.25
N GLU A 508 -14.77 1.63 -20.91
CA GLU A 508 -15.85 2.35 -21.58
C GLU A 508 -17.22 1.76 -21.26
N VAL A 509 -18.22 2.60 -21.12
CA VAL A 509 -19.63 2.22 -21.20
C VAL A 509 -20.11 2.47 -22.63
N LEU A 510 -20.69 1.44 -23.26
CA LEU A 510 -21.07 1.46 -24.67
C LEU A 510 -22.49 2.04 -24.85
N VAL A 511 -22.66 3.27 -24.39
CA VAL A 511 -23.86 4.10 -24.65
C VAL A 511 -23.42 5.40 -25.30
N SER A 512 -24.33 6.03 -26.05
CA SER A 512 -23.95 7.26 -26.75
C SER A 512 -23.73 8.44 -25.81
N ASP A 513 -22.94 9.42 -26.25
CA ASP A 513 -22.68 10.63 -25.49
C ASP A 513 -23.95 11.42 -25.16
N GLU A 514 -24.96 11.39 -26.05
CA GLU A 514 -26.26 12.02 -25.83
C GLU A 514 -26.99 11.37 -24.64
N VAL A 515 -26.97 10.04 -24.57
CA VAL A 515 -27.60 9.29 -23.45
C VAL A 515 -26.89 9.60 -22.15
N LEU A 516 -25.55 9.63 -22.14
CA LEU A 516 -24.77 9.99 -20.95
C LEU A 516 -25.06 11.44 -20.52
N ALA A 517 -25.17 12.38 -21.48
CA ALA A 517 -25.51 13.77 -21.20
C ALA A 517 -26.93 13.90 -20.61
N GLU A 518 -27.90 13.15 -21.14
CA GLU A 518 -29.28 13.12 -20.63
C GLU A 518 -29.32 12.58 -19.19
N ARG A 519 -28.64 11.46 -18.94
CA ARG A 519 -28.52 10.87 -17.57
C ARG A 519 -27.82 11.83 -16.61
N LYS A 520 -26.77 12.51 -17.06
CA LYS A 520 -26.04 13.53 -16.26
C LYS A 520 -26.94 14.71 -15.90
N ALA A 521 -27.77 15.18 -16.83
CA ALA A 521 -28.71 16.26 -16.57
C ALA A 521 -29.79 15.91 -15.51
N LYS A 522 -30.11 14.63 -15.36
CA LYS A 522 -31.06 14.09 -14.38
C LYS A 522 -30.40 13.74 -13.05
N TRP A 523 -29.06 13.55 -13.04
CA TRP A 523 -28.36 13.15 -11.84
C TRP A 523 -28.41 14.24 -10.77
N GLN A 524 -28.62 13.82 -9.52
CA GLN A 524 -28.57 14.70 -8.35
C GLN A 524 -27.61 14.13 -7.30
N PRO A 525 -26.86 14.98 -6.59
CA PRO A 525 -26.05 14.54 -5.46
C PRO A 525 -26.92 13.83 -4.42
N ARG A 526 -26.40 12.72 -3.90
CA ARG A 526 -27.08 12.01 -2.80
C ARG A 526 -26.76 12.66 -1.46
N GLU A 527 -27.67 12.51 -0.52
CA GLU A 527 -27.40 12.87 0.87
C GLU A 527 -26.18 12.09 1.39
N PRO A 528 -25.26 12.74 2.13
CA PRO A 528 -24.11 12.07 2.68
C PRO A 528 -24.48 10.89 3.58
N ARG A 529 -23.88 9.73 3.35
CA ARG A 529 -24.09 8.54 4.19
C ARG A 529 -23.64 8.73 5.64
N VAL A 530 -22.65 9.62 5.87
CA VAL A 530 -22.08 9.90 7.19
C VAL A 530 -22.04 11.41 7.38
N THR A 531 -22.76 11.89 8.41
CA THR A 531 -22.94 13.32 8.69
C THR A 531 -22.19 13.81 9.94
N THR A 532 -21.60 12.90 10.72
CA THR A 532 -20.91 13.20 11.97
C THR A 532 -19.55 12.50 12.08
N GLY A 533 -18.73 12.91 13.02
CA GLY A 533 -17.46 12.30 13.34
C GLY A 533 -16.35 12.58 12.32
N TYR A 534 -15.31 11.74 12.35
CA TYR A 534 -14.12 11.93 11.53
C TYR A 534 -14.42 11.73 10.03
N LEU A 535 -15.18 10.71 9.67
CA LEU A 535 -15.53 10.43 8.27
C LEU A 535 -16.30 11.59 7.61
N ALA A 536 -17.16 12.28 8.33
CA ALA A 536 -17.89 13.45 7.80
C ALA A 536 -16.95 14.64 7.53
N ARG A 537 -15.91 14.83 8.37
CA ARG A 537 -14.84 15.83 8.12
C ARG A 537 -13.99 15.44 6.93
N TYR A 538 -13.55 14.18 6.89
CA TYR A 538 -12.75 13.63 5.80
C TYR A 538 -13.44 13.79 4.44
N ALA A 539 -14.73 13.43 4.33
CA ALA A 539 -15.49 13.51 3.08
C ALA A 539 -15.56 14.95 2.51
N LYS A 540 -15.48 15.97 3.37
CA LYS A 540 -15.49 17.40 2.93
C LYS A 540 -14.14 17.84 2.35
N MET A 541 -13.04 17.24 2.81
CA MET A 541 -11.68 17.71 2.53
C MET A 541 -10.94 16.81 1.54
N VAL A 542 -11.40 15.57 1.34
CA VAL A 542 -10.67 14.61 0.51
C VAL A 542 -10.78 14.91 -0.97
N THR A 543 -9.66 14.74 -1.67
CA THR A 543 -9.58 14.83 -3.13
C THR A 543 -10.03 13.53 -3.81
N SER A 544 -10.06 13.52 -5.13
CA SER A 544 -10.37 12.34 -5.94
C SER A 544 -9.28 11.24 -5.83
N GLY A 545 -9.66 9.99 -6.13
CA GLY A 545 -8.75 8.84 -6.12
C GLY A 545 -7.56 8.97 -7.08
N ASN A 546 -7.74 9.59 -8.25
CA ASN A 546 -6.66 9.86 -9.21
C ASN A 546 -5.59 10.84 -8.68
N ARG A 547 -5.91 11.59 -7.63
CA ARG A 547 -5.00 12.50 -6.91
C ARG A 547 -4.45 11.91 -5.60
N GLY A 548 -4.61 10.60 -5.40
CA GLY A 548 -4.17 9.92 -4.20
C GLY A 548 -5.15 9.97 -3.02
N ALA A 549 -6.37 10.49 -3.19
CA ALA A 549 -7.37 10.68 -2.12
C ALA A 549 -6.74 11.32 -0.87
N ILE A 550 -6.01 12.41 -1.06
CA ILE A 550 -5.38 13.21 0.00
C ILE A 550 -6.36 14.26 0.53
N LEU A 551 -6.11 14.77 1.73
CA LEU A 551 -6.84 15.94 2.23
C LEU A 551 -6.33 17.20 1.53
N GLU A 552 -7.26 18.08 1.16
CA GLU A 552 -6.90 19.43 0.64
C GLU A 552 -6.18 20.24 1.72
N LYS A 553 -5.15 21.00 1.27
CA LYS A 553 -4.37 21.90 2.16
C LYS A 553 -5.18 23.11 2.57
#